data_59e23bada2594745900ac85cd0d7d13e
#
_entry.id   59e23bada2594745900ac85cd0d7d13e
#
_cell.length_a   1.000
_cell.length_b   1.000
_cell.length_c   1.000
_cell.angle_alpha   90.00
_cell.angle_beta   90.00
_cell.angle_gamma   90.00
#
_symmetry.space_group_name_H-M   'P 1'
#
loop_
_entity.id
_entity.type
_entity.pdbx_description
1 polymer ?
#
loop_
_entity_poly.entity_id
_entity_poly.type
_entity_poly.pdbx_seq_one_letter_code
_entity_poly.pdbx_strand_id
1 'polypeptide(L)'
;MQASELRERLAVWDLGDRPRYQALAARLAALTESGELPPGLQLPAERALADALEVSRGTIVRAYAALREDDLATTRHGSGTMLGAPDVAPGSREAHVAEVLPADSIFSFLESPGPRQGMIDLRGAHWNDGVDLPRDVVDQFADDLRQLLVTPGYAVSGLPALREALAAHLTLQGVPTESEEVLPTTGAMQAISLVAQLRLAPGDLVVTEAQSYPGALDAFRMLDAHLLGVEVGPNGADVGQLRAALRRRPALVYLQPSGHNPTGRTMPPAARTMVVDALAEVDTVLIEDLTMADMWFDEPPPPPLSAHPRAPLDRILTVGSLSKSIWGGLRVGYIRGSRTTIARLARLKASTDLSSSLLNQALAVRLLDHHDDIVAGKRAHLEARAALLGDLLTEHLPEWNWLPPQGGLSLWIDLGWGTSAELGPHAARHGVSIAPSAVHDVNGRSRHRLRFPVTRYPDVLEQAVERLAAAWGEYGSRTVRHDHQVVI
;
A
#
# COMPACT_ATOMS: atom_id res chain seq x y z
N MET A 1 12.97 -17.36 31.87
CA MET A 1 11.77 -17.30 32.75
C MET A 1 11.71 -18.51 33.65
N GLN A 2 11.31 -18.35 34.92
CA GLN A 2 11.16 -19.48 35.87
C GLN A 2 9.85 -20.23 35.58
N ALA A 3 9.81 -21.52 35.88
CA ALA A 3 8.63 -22.35 35.65
C ALA A 3 7.38 -21.92 36.50
N SER A 4 7.61 -21.40 37.70
CA SER A 4 6.56 -20.82 38.56
C SER A 4 5.97 -19.52 37.95
N GLU A 5 6.78 -18.68 37.39
CA GLU A 5 6.35 -17.44 36.74
C GLU A 5 5.51 -17.74 35.47
N LEU A 6 5.93 -18.72 34.67
CA LEU A 6 5.16 -19.15 33.52
C LEU A 6 3.82 -19.77 33.91
N ARG A 7 3.79 -20.56 34.99
CA ARG A 7 2.55 -21.10 35.53
C ARG A 7 1.53 -20.01 35.88
N GLU A 8 1.96 -18.92 36.52
CA GLU A 8 1.08 -17.78 36.85
C GLU A 8 0.50 -17.11 35.58
N ARG A 9 1.32 -16.92 34.54
CA ARG A 9 0.86 -16.31 33.26
C ARG A 9 -0.05 -17.25 32.46
N LEU A 10 0.14 -18.55 32.55
CA LEU A 10 -0.73 -19.52 31.89
C LEU A 10 -2.15 -19.49 32.48
N ALA A 11 -2.28 -19.14 33.77
CA ALA A 11 -3.54 -19.12 34.50
C ALA A 11 -4.33 -20.44 34.30
N VAL A 12 -5.58 -20.39 33.83
CA VAL A 12 -6.37 -21.59 33.52
C VAL A 12 -6.18 -21.91 32.02
N TRP A 13 -5.40 -22.95 31.72
CA TRP A 13 -5.09 -23.40 30.35
C TRP A 13 -5.72 -24.75 29.99
N ASP A 14 -6.17 -25.52 30.99
CA ASP A 14 -6.72 -26.87 30.84
C ASP A 14 -8.26 -26.83 30.87
N LEU A 15 -8.87 -26.14 29.91
CA LEU A 15 -10.31 -26.03 29.77
C LEU A 15 -10.75 -26.64 28.42
N GLY A 16 -11.38 -27.82 28.46
CA GLY A 16 -12.09 -28.42 27.32
C GLY A 16 -11.66 -29.82 26.94
N ASP A 17 -12.30 -30.42 25.94
CA ASP A 17 -12.12 -31.77 25.44
C ASP A 17 -10.84 -32.02 24.63
N ARG A 18 -9.92 -31.05 24.57
CA ARG A 18 -8.66 -31.19 23.82
C ARG A 18 -7.60 -31.92 24.66
N PRO A 19 -6.70 -32.69 24.02
CA PRO A 19 -5.53 -33.24 24.69
C PRO A 19 -4.73 -32.14 25.39
N ARG A 20 -4.31 -32.37 26.66
CA ARG A 20 -3.62 -31.36 27.49
C ARG A 20 -2.43 -30.69 26.83
N TYR A 21 -1.65 -31.42 26.02
CA TYR A 21 -0.50 -30.83 25.30
C TYR A 21 -0.93 -29.83 24.24
N GLN A 22 -2.06 -30.05 23.57
CA GLN A 22 -2.60 -29.10 22.55
C GLN A 22 -3.16 -27.84 23.22
N ALA A 23 -3.86 -27.99 24.35
CA ALA A 23 -4.36 -26.86 25.13
C ALA A 23 -3.21 -25.97 25.63
N LEU A 24 -2.13 -26.59 26.12
CA LEU A 24 -0.93 -25.89 26.57
C LEU A 24 -0.22 -25.16 25.39
N ALA A 25 -0.03 -25.84 24.26
CA ALA A 25 0.58 -25.24 23.08
C ALA A 25 -0.24 -24.03 22.57
N ALA A 26 -1.57 -24.18 22.46
CA ALA A 26 -2.45 -23.10 22.04
C ALA A 26 -2.43 -21.89 23.01
N ARG A 27 -2.35 -22.15 24.32
CA ARG A 27 -2.26 -21.07 25.31
C ARG A 27 -0.92 -20.33 25.24
N LEU A 28 0.19 -21.06 25.05
CA LEU A 28 1.52 -20.46 24.86
C LEU A 28 1.57 -19.64 23.58
N ALA A 29 0.97 -20.14 22.49
CA ALA A 29 0.82 -19.40 21.24
C ALA A 29 0.04 -18.08 21.44
N ALA A 30 -1.12 -18.15 22.09
CA ALA A 30 -1.95 -16.98 22.37
C ALA A 30 -1.23 -15.92 23.24
N LEU A 31 -0.45 -16.36 24.24
CA LEU A 31 0.35 -15.44 25.06
C LEU A 31 1.53 -14.82 24.30
N THR A 32 2.02 -15.51 23.28
CA THR A 32 3.06 -14.97 22.39
C THR A 32 2.45 -13.95 21.41
N GLU A 33 1.29 -14.26 20.84
CA GLU A 33 0.54 -13.37 19.95
C GLU A 33 0.06 -12.09 20.66
N SER A 34 -0.35 -12.20 21.94
CA SER A 34 -0.74 -11.03 22.74
C SER A 34 0.44 -10.17 23.21
N GLY A 35 1.68 -10.64 23.02
CA GLY A 35 2.90 -9.98 23.51
C GLY A 35 3.18 -10.16 25.01
N GLU A 36 2.38 -10.95 25.71
CA GLU A 36 2.62 -11.28 27.14
C GLU A 36 3.86 -12.15 27.32
N LEU A 37 4.19 -12.98 26.32
CA LEU A 37 5.45 -13.72 26.24
C LEU A 37 6.24 -13.19 25.02
N PRO A 38 7.36 -12.47 25.26
CA PRO A 38 8.11 -11.87 24.15
C PRO A 38 8.82 -12.94 23.30
N PRO A 39 8.98 -12.69 21.98
CA PRO A 39 9.83 -13.52 21.13
C PRO A 39 11.25 -13.63 21.70
N GLY A 40 11.90 -14.76 21.48
CA GLY A 40 13.24 -15.01 22.03
C GLY A 40 13.25 -15.42 23.52
N LEU A 41 12.08 -15.54 24.14
CA LEU A 41 11.99 -15.99 25.53
C LEU A 41 12.38 -17.47 25.64
N GLN A 42 13.34 -17.77 26.49
CA GLN A 42 13.69 -19.14 26.82
C GLN A 42 12.62 -19.76 27.70
N LEU A 43 11.96 -20.82 27.20
CA LEU A 43 10.99 -21.60 27.94
C LEU A 43 11.70 -22.42 29.04
N PRO A 44 11.04 -22.67 30.18
CA PRO A 44 11.58 -23.51 31.23
C PRO A 44 11.91 -24.92 30.73
N ALA A 45 12.89 -25.58 31.36
CA ALA A 45 13.19 -26.97 31.06
C ALA A 45 11.94 -27.85 31.25
N GLU A 46 11.74 -28.79 30.33
CA GLU A 46 10.55 -29.67 30.30
C GLU A 46 10.17 -30.29 31.65
N ARG A 47 11.16 -30.68 32.41
CA ARG A 47 10.96 -31.28 33.73
C ARG A 47 10.47 -30.27 34.77
N ALA A 48 11.09 -29.09 34.77
CA ALA A 48 10.72 -28.01 35.68
C ALA A 48 9.29 -27.48 35.43
N LEU A 49 8.90 -27.37 34.15
CA LEU A 49 7.55 -26.94 33.80
C LEU A 49 6.51 -28.04 34.06
N ALA A 50 6.87 -29.32 33.86
CA ALA A 50 6.01 -30.45 34.17
C ALA A 50 5.68 -30.50 35.67
N ASP A 51 6.69 -30.33 36.52
CA ASP A 51 6.54 -30.28 37.98
C ASP A 51 5.69 -29.06 38.40
N ALA A 52 5.93 -27.87 37.80
CA ALA A 52 5.18 -26.65 38.12
C ALA A 52 3.70 -26.73 37.73
N LEU A 53 3.36 -27.37 36.61
CA LEU A 53 1.99 -27.52 36.11
C LEU A 53 1.29 -28.78 36.54
N GLU A 54 1.97 -29.63 37.32
CA GLU A 54 1.45 -30.93 37.81
C GLU A 54 0.97 -31.86 36.66
N VAL A 55 1.75 -31.89 35.56
CA VAL A 55 1.48 -32.74 34.38
C VAL A 55 2.65 -33.68 34.10
N SER A 56 2.44 -34.67 33.22
CA SER A 56 3.53 -35.53 32.79
C SER A 56 4.57 -34.77 31.97
N ARG A 57 5.85 -35.12 32.09
CA ARG A 57 6.91 -34.59 31.22
C ARG A 57 6.56 -34.77 29.74
N GLY A 58 5.94 -35.90 29.38
CA GLY A 58 5.50 -36.19 28.01
C GLY A 58 4.49 -35.17 27.47
N THR A 59 3.66 -34.58 28.34
CA THR A 59 2.73 -33.51 27.98
C THR A 59 3.49 -32.25 27.55
N ILE A 60 4.52 -31.85 28.30
CA ILE A 60 5.35 -30.67 27.98
C ILE A 60 6.17 -30.90 26.70
N VAL A 61 6.79 -32.09 26.57
CA VAL A 61 7.56 -32.45 25.36
C VAL A 61 6.70 -32.34 24.11
N ARG A 62 5.45 -32.88 24.16
CA ARG A 62 4.50 -32.78 23.05
C ARG A 62 4.03 -31.35 22.79
N ALA A 63 3.79 -30.55 23.83
CA ALA A 63 3.41 -29.14 23.67
C ALA A 63 4.53 -28.34 23.01
N TYR A 64 5.78 -28.55 23.43
CA TYR A 64 6.94 -27.90 22.81
C TYR A 64 7.21 -28.41 21.40
N ALA A 65 6.88 -29.66 21.09
CA ALA A 65 6.95 -30.20 19.74
C ALA A 65 5.90 -29.55 18.85
N ALA A 66 4.65 -29.42 19.31
CA ALA A 66 3.60 -28.74 18.56
C ALA A 66 3.95 -27.27 18.27
N LEU A 67 4.49 -26.54 19.23
CA LEU A 67 4.95 -25.16 19.00
C LEU A 67 6.08 -25.10 17.95
N ARG A 68 6.91 -26.13 17.83
CA ARG A 68 7.95 -26.19 16.78
C ARG A 68 7.39 -26.57 15.42
N GLU A 69 6.38 -27.43 15.35
CA GLU A 69 5.67 -27.80 14.14
C GLU A 69 4.90 -26.60 13.56
N ASP A 70 4.45 -25.69 14.43
CA ASP A 70 3.77 -24.44 14.07
C ASP A 70 4.74 -23.25 13.93
N ASP A 71 6.06 -23.49 13.88
CA ASP A 71 7.14 -22.48 13.80
C ASP A 71 7.13 -21.41 14.91
N LEU A 72 6.43 -21.70 16.02
CA LEU A 72 6.31 -20.80 17.18
C LEU A 72 7.41 -21.01 18.24
N ALA A 73 8.26 -22.01 18.07
CA ALA A 73 9.40 -22.25 18.96
C ALA A 73 10.56 -22.94 18.25
N THR A 74 11.79 -22.68 18.72
CA THR A 74 13.01 -23.32 18.23
C THR A 74 13.80 -23.97 19.36
N THR A 75 14.58 -25.01 19.05
CA THR A 75 15.47 -25.66 20.02
C THR A 75 16.92 -25.51 19.62
N ARG A 76 17.75 -24.94 20.49
CA ARG A 76 19.22 -24.91 20.32
C ARG A 76 19.87 -25.98 21.19
N HIS A 77 20.81 -26.71 20.59
CA HIS A 77 21.57 -27.74 21.32
C HIS A 77 22.30 -27.09 22.51
N GLY A 78 21.98 -27.52 23.74
CA GLY A 78 22.53 -26.96 24.98
C GLY A 78 21.82 -25.74 25.58
N SER A 79 20.90 -25.08 24.85
CA SER A 79 20.21 -23.86 25.35
C SER A 79 18.71 -24.00 25.57
N GLY A 80 18.13 -25.17 25.27
CA GLY A 80 16.69 -25.43 25.53
C GLY A 80 15.77 -24.95 24.39
N THR A 81 14.47 -24.82 24.69
CA THR A 81 13.43 -24.35 23.75
C THR A 81 13.20 -22.86 23.96
N MET A 82 13.17 -22.12 22.87
CA MET A 82 12.93 -20.67 22.83
C MET A 82 11.64 -20.39 22.02
N LEU A 83 10.81 -19.46 22.48
CA LEU A 83 9.65 -18.98 21.72
C LEU A 83 10.10 -18.08 20.57
N GLY A 84 9.49 -18.25 19.41
CA GLY A 84 9.77 -17.50 18.17
C GLY A 84 10.28 -18.40 17.04
N ALA A 85 10.16 -17.91 15.81
CA ALA A 85 10.64 -18.60 14.62
C ALA A 85 12.18 -18.80 14.62
N PRO A 86 12.73 -19.77 13.86
CA PRO A 86 14.17 -20.02 13.77
C PRO A 86 14.93 -18.76 13.33
N ASP A 87 16.06 -18.51 14.03
CA ASP A 87 16.93 -17.36 13.86
C ASP A 87 17.21 -16.97 12.39
N VAL A 88 16.56 -15.92 11.95
CA VAL A 88 17.29 -14.90 11.22
C VAL A 88 18.03 -14.06 12.28
N ALA A 89 19.35 -13.95 12.19
CA ALA A 89 20.15 -13.31 13.24
C ALA A 89 19.54 -11.96 13.63
N PRO A 90 19.34 -11.68 14.96
CA PRO A 90 18.81 -10.38 15.38
C PRO A 90 19.67 -9.27 14.77
N GLY A 91 19.09 -8.43 13.92
CA GLY A 91 19.78 -7.35 13.23
C GLY A 91 20.16 -7.62 11.77
N SER A 92 19.86 -8.78 11.18
CA SER A 92 19.98 -8.92 9.73
C SER A 92 18.83 -8.16 9.03
N ARG A 93 19.16 -7.48 7.92
CA ARG A 93 18.16 -6.73 7.14
C ARG A 93 17.04 -7.63 6.60
N GLU A 94 17.33 -8.92 6.38
CA GLU A 94 16.33 -9.93 5.95
C GLU A 94 15.32 -10.27 7.06
N ALA A 95 15.78 -10.42 8.32
CA ALA A 95 14.90 -10.59 9.48
C ALA A 95 13.98 -9.38 9.64
N HIS A 96 14.57 -8.19 9.52
CA HIS A 96 13.87 -6.94 9.64
C HIS A 96 12.79 -6.80 8.56
N VAL A 97 13.09 -7.10 7.29
CA VAL A 97 12.11 -7.06 6.19
C VAL A 97 10.94 -8.02 6.44
N ALA A 98 11.21 -9.24 6.87
CA ALA A 98 10.17 -10.24 7.14
C ALA A 98 9.30 -9.90 8.37
N GLU A 99 9.88 -9.21 9.37
CA GLU A 99 9.17 -8.80 10.59
C GLU A 99 8.34 -7.52 10.39
N VAL A 100 8.84 -6.60 9.55
CA VAL A 100 8.25 -5.27 9.34
C VAL A 100 7.15 -5.27 8.28
N LEU A 101 7.27 -6.14 7.26
CA LEU A 101 6.23 -6.27 6.23
C LEU A 101 5.21 -7.32 6.68
N PRO A 102 3.98 -6.91 7.00
CA PRO A 102 2.94 -7.87 7.36
C PRO A 102 2.65 -8.82 6.17
N ALA A 103 2.13 -10.01 6.47
CA ALA A 103 1.72 -10.98 5.44
C ALA A 103 0.77 -10.38 4.38
N ASP A 104 0.05 -9.33 4.76
CA ASP A 104 -0.85 -8.56 3.90
C ASP A 104 -0.15 -7.43 3.13
N SER A 105 1.18 -7.35 3.12
CA SER A 105 1.90 -6.31 2.38
C SER A 105 1.69 -6.44 0.87
N ILE A 106 1.83 -5.32 0.13
CA ILE A 106 1.74 -5.35 -1.33
C ILE A 106 2.82 -6.25 -1.93
N PHE A 107 3.99 -6.37 -1.30
CA PHE A 107 5.10 -7.20 -1.76
C PHE A 107 4.76 -8.69 -1.62
N SER A 108 4.28 -9.14 -0.47
CA SER A 108 3.82 -10.52 -0.25
C SER A 108 2.74 -10.90 -1.26
N PHE A 109 1.91 -9.94 -1.62
CA PHE A 109 0.85 -10.12 -2.59
C PHE A 109 1.36 -10.17 -4.04
N LEU A 110 2.36 -9.38 -4.41
CA LEU A 110 3.00 -9.40 -5.73
C LEU A 110 3.86 -10.65 -5.93
N GLU A 111 4.48 -11.17 -4.87
CA GLU A 111 5.24 -12.43 -4.88
C GLU A 111 4.34 -13.66 -4.99
N SER A 112 3.06 -13.55 -4.62
CA SER A 112 2.10 -14.63 -4.81
C SER A 112 2.04 -15.01 -6.30
N PRO A 113 1.98 -16.32 -6.63
CA PRO A 113 1.81 -16.75 -8.02
C PRO A 113 0.67 -15.96 -8.65
N GLY A 114 0.90 -15.40 -9.83
CA GLY A 114 -0.13 -14.71 -10.60
C GLY A 114 -1.39 -15.57 -10.70
N PRO A 115 -2.55 -14.99 -11.01
CA PRO A 115 -3.78 -15.75 -11.13
C PRO A 115 -3.60 -16.86 -12.15
N ARG A 116 -4.17 -18.05 -11.87
CA ARG A 116 -4.15 -19.18 -12.78
C ARG A 116 -4.71 -18.78 -14.14
N GLN A 117 -4.26 -19.43 -15.21
CA GLN A 117 -4.79 -19.19 -16.55
C GLN A 117 -6.33 -19.28 -16.55
N GLY A 118 -7.00 -18.26 -17.10
CA GLY A 118 -8.47 -18.15 -17.11
C GLY A 118 -9.11 -17.46 -15.89
N MET A 119 -8.31 -17.03 -14.90
CA MET A 119 -8.81 -16.22 -13.80
C MET A 119 -8.78 -14.73 -14.16
N ILE A 120 -9.80 -14.00 -13.71
CA ILE A 120 -9.86 -12.53 -13.79
C ILE A 120 -9.07 -11.96 -12.59
N ASP A 121 -8.04 -11.16 -12.88
CA ASP A 121 -7.23 -10.51 -11.84
C ASP A 121 -7.76 -9.11 -11.51
N LEU A 122 -8.36 -8.95 -10.34
CA LEU A 122 -8.82 -7.66 -9.80
C LEU A 122 -7.89 -7.10 -8.72
N ARG A 123 -6.75 -7.73 -8.47
CA ARG A 123 -5.81 -7.32 -7.42
C ARG A 123 -5.15 -5.98 -7.72
N GLY A 124 -4.84 -5.71 -8.98
CA GLY A 124 -4.13 -4.51 -9.41
C GLY A 124 -5.00 -3.56 -10.22
N ALA A 125 -4.93 -2.27 -9.93
CA ALA A 125 -5.52 -1.22 -10.74
C ALA A 125 -4.47 -0.65 -11.70
N HIS A 126 -4.30 -1.28 -12.85
CA HIS A 126 -3.40 -0.87 -13.93
C HIS A 126 -4.11 -1.02 -15.28
N TRP A 127 -3.69 -0.21 -16.23
CA TRP A 127 -4.24 -0.25 -17.58
C TRP A 127 -3.87 -1.53 -18.30
N ASN A 128 -4.85 -2.14 -18.94
CA ASN A 128 -4.65 -3.24 -19.87
C ASN A 128 -4.73 -2.75 -21.33
N ASP A 129 -5.32 -1.57 -21.54
CA ASP A 129 -5.34 -0.92 -22.85
C ASP A 129 -3.92 -0.47 -23.16
N GLY A 130 -3.44 -0.75 -24.35
CA GLY A 130 -2.15 -0.25 -24.83
C GLY A 130 -2.10 1.28 -24.86
N VAL A 131 -0.95 1.80 -25.18
CA VAL A 131 -0.79 3.21 -25.59
C VAL A 131 -0.61 3.22 -27.10
N ASP A 132 -1.50 3.89 -27.81
CA ASP A 132 -1.28 4.16 -29.21
C ASP A 132 -0.23 5.26 -29.30
N LEU A 133 0.93 4.93 -29.90
CA LEU A 133 2.03 5.87 -30.05
C LEU A 133 1.84 6.66 -31.35
N PRO A 134 1.70 7.98 -31.28
CA PRO A 134 1.72 8.82 -32.48
C PRO A 134 3.00 8.59 -33.31
N ARG A 135 2.89 8.62 -34.62
CA ARG A 135 4.04 8.34 -35.51
C ARG A 135 5.20 9.31 -35.30
N ASP A 136 4.88 10.59 -35.09
CA ASP A 136 5.87 11.63 -34.82
C ASP A 136 6.65 11.35 -33.51
N VAL A 137 6.02 10.79 -32.48
CA VAL A 137 6.70 10.34 -31.25
C VAL A 137 7.75 9.28 -31.58
N VAL A 138 7.40 8.30 -32.43
CA VAL A 138 8.33 7.23 -32.83
C VAL A 138 9.52 7.77 -33.59
N ASP A 139 9.26 8.66 -34.58
CA ASP A 139 10.29 9.24 -35.43
C ASP A 139 11.25 10.12 -34.61
N GLN A 140 10.72 11.03 -33.81
CA GLN A 140 11.51 11.90 -32.92
C GLN A 140 12.32 11.09 -31.88
N PHE A 141 11.72 10.05 -31.30
CA PHE A 141 12.43 9.19 -30.36
C PHE A 141 13.60 8.44 -31.01
N ALA A 142 13.48 8.05 -32.29
CA ALA A 142 14.58 7.43 -33.01
C ALA A 142 15.77 8.38 -33.18
N ASP A 143 15.52 9.67 -33.32
CA ASP A 143 16.60 10.69 -33.40
C ASP A 143 17.21 10.92 -32.00
N ASP A 144 16.40 11.01 -30.94
CA ASP A 144 16.88 11.12 -29.56
C ASP A 144 17.78 9.92 -29.20
N LEU A 145 17.37 8.70 -29.60
CA LEU A 145 18.15 7.49 -29.38
C LEU A 145 19.55 7.59 -30.00
N ARG A 146 19.66 8.07 -31.26
CA ARG A 146 20.96 8.25 -31.91
C ARG A 146 21.86 9.25 -31.15
N GLN A 147 21.28 10.33 -30.61
CA GLN A 147 22.00 11.33 -29.83
C GLN A 147 22.44 10.74 -28.46
N LEU A 148 21.60 9.96 -27.79
CA LEU A 148 21.92 9.36 -26.50
C LEU A 148 23.02 8.31 -26.60
N LEU A 149 23.07 7.52 -27.68
CA LEU A 149 24.05 6.46 -27.87
C LEU A 149 25.49 6.94 -28.03
N VAL A 150 25.71 8.23 -28.29
CA VAL A 150 27.07 8.81 -28.35
C VAL A 150 27.47 9.49 -27.04
N THR A 151 26.64 9.42 -26.00
CA THR A 151 26.92 9.92 -24.65
C THR A 151 27.39 8.77 -23.72
N PRO A 152 27.92 9.05 -22.53
CA PRO A 152 28.22 8.01 -21.54
C PRO A 152 26.99 7.24 -21.02
N GLY A 153 25.76 7.70 -21.30
CA GLY A 153 24.51 7.04 -20.89
C GLY A 153 24.08 7.29 -19.44
N TYR A 154 24.62 8.30 -18.78
CA TYR A 154 24.27 8.64 -17.40
C TYR A 154 23.82 10.09 -17.27
N ALA A 155 22.72 10.31 -16.54
CA ALA A 155 22.25 11.62 -16.11
C ALA A 155 21.70 11.51 -14.68
N VAL A 156 22.57 11.75 -13.70
CA VAL A 156 22.27 11.56 -12.27
C VAL A 156 21.03 12.34 -11.83
N SER A 157 20.90 13.59 -12.26
CA SER A 157 19.74 14.44 -11.99
C SER A 157 18.61 14.31 -13.02
N GLY A 158 18.69 13.34 -13.92
CA GLY A 158 17.79 13.18 -15.05
C GLY A 158 18.17 14.02 -16.26
N LEU A 159 17.62 13.67 -17.44
CA LEU A 159 17.80 14.43 -18.67
C LEU A 159 17.30 15.88 -18.50
N PRO A 160 18.07 16.89 -18.91
CA PRO A 160 17.64 18.29 -18.85
C PRO A 160 16.28 18.49 -19.55
N ALA A 161 16.11 17.95 -20.75
CA ALA A 161 14.86 18.04 -21.52
C ALA A 161 13.65 17.47 -20.73
N LEU A 162 13.81 16.35 -20.01
CA LEU A 162 12.72 15.83 -19.20
C LEU A 162 12.42 16.71 -17.98
N ARG A 163 13.44 17.27 -17.33
CA ARG A 163 13.25 18.19 -16.20
C ARG A 163 12.50 19.45 -16.64
N GLU A 164 12.85 19.99 -17.81
CA GLU A 164 12.18 21.13 -18.42
C GLU A 164 10.72 20.81 -18.78
N ALA A 165 10.47 19.67 -19.43
CA ALA A 165 9.12 19.22 -19.79
C ALA A 165 8.23 18.99 -18.56
N LEU A 166 8.75 18.35 -17.51
CA LEU A 166 8.03 18.15 -16.26
C LEU A 166 7.77 19.47 -15.51
N ALA A 167 8.73 20.40 -15.52
CA ALA A 167 8.55 21.72 -14.92
C ALA A 167 7.46 22.53 -15.66
N ALA A 168 7.45 22.48 -16.98
CA ALA A 168 6.40 23.09 -17.80
C ALA A 168 5.02 22.46 -17.50
N HIS A 169 4.96 21.14 -17.45
CA HIS A 169 3.73 20.40 -17.11
C HIS A 169 3.17 20.79 -15.74
N LEU A 170 4.00 20.85 -14.70
CA LEU A 170 3.60 21.27 -13.35
C LEU A 170 3.14 22.74 -13.32
N THR A 171 3.81 23.60 -14.07
CA THR A 171 3.44 25.01 -14.18
C THR A 171 2.06 25.18 -14.82
N LEU A 172 1.72 24.39 -15.83
CA LEU A 172 0.37 24.34 -16.42
C LEU A 172 -0.69 23.86 -15.41
N GLN A 173 -0.32 22.98 -14.48
CA GLN A 173 -1.19 22.53 -13.37
C GLN A 173 -1.30 23.56 -12.23
N GLY A 174 -0.73 24.76 -12.39
CA GLY A 174 -0.78 25.83 -11.40
C GLY A 174 0.32 25.78 -10.34
N VAL A 175 1.35 24.96 -10.52
CA VAL A 175 2.54 24.88 -9.65
C VAL A 175 3.74 25.46 -10.39
N PRO A 176 4.04 26.77 -10.29
CA PRO A 176 5.22 27.36 -10.90
C PRO A 176 6.47 26.57 -10.51
N THR A 177 7.19 26.08 -11.51
CA THR A 177 8.30 25.12 -11.26
C THR A 177 9.41 25.38 -12.25
N GLU A 178 10.65 25.37 -11.77
CA GLU A 178 11.85 25.41 -12.57
C GLU A 178 12.50 24.04 -12.69
N SER A 179 13.29 23.80 -13.72
CA SER A 179 13.89 22.48 -13.99
C SER A 179 14.79 21.98 -12.86
N GLU A 180 15.42 22.88 -12.09
CA GLU A 180 16.24 22.57 -10.91
C GLU A 180 15.44 22.13 -9.68
N GLU A 181 14.12 22.32 -9.72
CA GLU A 181 13.19 21.90 -8.67
C GLU A 181 12.57 20.54 -8.94
N VAL A 182 12.98 19.85 -10.01
CA VAL A 182 12.45 18.54 -10.42
C VAL A 182 13.56 17.50 -10.46
N LEU A 183 13.31 16.35 -9.86
CA LEU A 183 14.14 15.15 -9.93
C LEU A 183 13.35 14.01 -10.58
N PRO A 184 13.66 13.58 -11.81
CA PRO A 184 13.11 12.38 -12.40
C PRO A 184 13.47 11.11 -11.61
N THR A 185 12.50 10.19 -11.51
CA THR A 185 12.63 8.91 -10.81
C THR A 185 12.09 7.76 -11.67
N THR A 186 12.29 6.51 -11.25
CA THR A 186 11.74 5.32 -11.91
C THR A 186 10.28 5.04 -11.55
N GLY A 187 9.48 6.10 -11.30
CA GLY A 187 8.09 6.08 -10.88
C GLY A 187 7.91 6.59 -9.46
N ALA A 188 6.65 6.77 -9.04
CA ALA A 188 6.30 7.31 -7.73
C ALA A 188 6.87 6.50 -6.56
N MET A 189 6.99 5.18 -6.68
CA MET A 189 7.57 4.34 -5.62
C MET A 189 9.00 4.73 -5.27
N GLN A 190 9.87 4.94 -6.26
CA GLN A 190 11.22 5.43 -5.99
C GLN A 190 11.18 6.84 -5.39
N ALA A 191 10.30 7.70 -5.89
CA ALA A 191 10.13 9.05 -5.35
C ALA A 191 9.75 9.02 -3.86
N ILE A 192 8.73 8.25 -3.48
CA ILE A 192 8.29 8.09 -2.09
C ILE A 192 9.41 7.51 -1.23
N SER A 193 10.07 6.44 -1.69
CA SER A 193 11.17 5.79 -0.96
C SER A 193 12.35 6.73 -0.72
N LEU A 194 12.73 7.54 -1.72
CA LEU A 194 13.82 8.51 -1.57
C LEU A 194 13.48 9.61 -0.56
N VAL A 195 12.25 10.13 -0.58
CA VAL A 195 11.80 11.13 0.41
C VAL A 195 11.76 10.52 1.80
N ALA A 196 11.23 9.30 1.94
CA ALA A 196 11.21 8.58 3.20
C ALA A 196 12.64 8.37 3.76
N GLN A 197 13.56 7.85 2.95
CA GLN A 197 14.96 7.67 3.34
C GLN A 197 15.68 8.99 3.73
N LEU A 198 15.31 10.10 3.10
CA LEU A 198 15.89 11.42 3.43
C LEU A 198 15.36 11.96 4.77
N ARG A 199 14.13 11.58 5.18
CA ARG A 199 13.40 12.24 6.26
C ARG A 199 13.17 11.39 7.49
N LEU A 200 13.14 10.07 7.36
CA LEU A 200 12.76 9.17 8.44
C LEU A 200 13.97 8.52 9.10
N ALA A 201 13.92 8.47 10.42
CA ALA A 201 14.71 7.60 11.26
C ALA A 201 13.80 6.50 11.88
N PRO A 202 14.34 5.35 12.31
CA PRO A 202 13.59 4.33 13.01
C PRO A 202 12.80 4.89 14.20
N GLY A 203 11.52 4.53 14.30
CA GLY A 203 10.61 5.02 15.34
C GLY A 203 9.91 6.36 15.05
N ASP A 204 10.22 7.01 13.94
CA ASP A 204 9.56 8.25 13.56
C ASP A 204 8.08 8.04 13.25
N LEU A 205 7.27 9.04 13.58
CA LEU A 205 5.83 9.06 13.27
C LEU A 205 5.60 9.56 11.84
N VAL A 206 4.88 8.75 11.06
CA VAL A 206 4.34 9.13 9.76
C VAL A 206 2.82 9.17 9.82
N VAL A 207 2.23 10.28 9.40
CA VAL A 207 0.78 10.42 9.25
C VAL A 207 0.40 10.17 7.82
N THR A 208 -0.59 9.29 7.60
CA THR A 208 -1.14 8.98 6.26
C THR A 208 -2.67 9.06 6.30
N GLU A 209 -3.30 8.97 5.16
CA GLU A 209 -4.71 8.57 5.12
C GLU A 209 -4.85 7.15 5.68
N ALA A 210 -5.94 6.86 6.41
CA ALA A 210 -6.18 5.56 7.05
C ALA A 210 -6.29 4.44 6.02
N GLN A 211 -6.99 4.71 4.93
CA GLN A 211 -6.93 3.93 3.70
C GLN A 211 -5.93 4.63 2.78
N SER A 212 -4.90 3.93 2.32
CA SER A 212 -3.85 4.58 1.55
C SER A 212 -3.20 3.66 0.52
N TYR A 213 -2.23 4.19 -0.24
CA TYR A 213 -1.50 3.41 -1.23
C TYR A 213 -0.56 2.42 -0.52
N PRO A 214 -0.75 1.09 -0.70
CA PRO A 214 0.02 0.08 0.04
C PRO A 214 1.52 0.21 -0.14
N GLY A 215 1.98 0.55 -1.35
CA GLY A 215 3.41 0.71 -1.61
C GLY A 215 4.07 1.83 -0.78
N ALA A 216 3.35 2.93 -0.53
CA ALA A 216 3.83 3.98 0.35
C ALA A 216 3.88 3.51 1.80
N LEU A 217 2.82 2.82 2.27
CA LEU A 217 2.77 2.27 3.63
C LEU A 217 3.94 1.31 3.88
N ASP A 218 4.21 0.42 2.94
CA ASP A 218 5.32 -0.53 3.04
C ASP A 218 6.69 0.17 3.01
N ALA A 219 6.85 1.20 2.16
CA ALA A 219 8.09 1.98 2.12
C ALA A 219 8.38 2.66 3.46
N PHE A 220 7.37 3.13 4.18
CA PHE A 220 7.53 3.73 5.52
C PHE A 220 7.81 2.66 6.58
N ARG A 221 7.09 1.54 6.56
CA ARG A 221 7.33 0.40 7.47
C ARG A 221 8.74 -0.15 7.34
N MET A 222 9.27 -0.24 6.12
CA MET A 222 10.65 -0.68 5.86
C MET A 222 11.74 0.19 6.53
N LEU A 223 11.38 1.38 6.98
CA LEU A 223 12.24 2.29 7.74
C LEU A 223 11.87 2.34 9.23
N ASP A 224 11.13 1.35 9.74
CA ASP A 224 10.64 1.29 11.12
C ASP A 224 9.77 2.48 11.54
N ALA A 225 9.08 3.12 10.62
CA ALA A 225 8.20 4.22 10.95
C ALA A 225 6.89 3.74 11.58
N HIS A 226 6.41 4.49 12.56
CA HIS A 226 5.08 4.30 13.14
C HIS A 226 4.04 5.02 12.31
N LEU A 227 3.06 4.28 11.77
CA LEU A 227 2.00 4.84 10.95
C LEU A 227 0.80 5.27 11.81
N LEU A 228 0.26 6.45 11.52
CA LEU A 228 -0.99 6.96 12.07
C LEU A 228 -1.94 7.33 10.93
N GLY A 229 -3.03 6.60 10.80
CA GLY A 229 -4.04 6.82 9.76
C GLY A 229 -5.06 7.88 10.16
N VAL A 230 -5.31 8.84 9.27
CA VAL A 230 -6.38 9.83 9.34
C VAL A 230 -7.53 9.34 8.46
N GLU A 231 -8.75 9.29 8.98
CA GLU A 231 -9.90 8.76 8.25
C GLU A 231 -10.19 9.54 6.95
N VAL A 232 -10.66 8.81 5.94
CA VAL A 232 -11.02 9.36 4.64
C VAL A 232 -12.54 9.38 4.49
N GLY A 233 -13.09 10.58 4.43
CA GLY A 233 -14.52 10.82 4.21
C GLY A 233 -14.84 11.21 2.76
N PRO A 234 -16.08 11.66 2.50
CA PRO A 234 -16.50 12.12 1.18
C PRO A 234 -15.63 13.25 0.60
N ASN A 235 -15.01 14.05 1.44
CA ASN A 235 -14.15 15.19 1.10
C ASN A 235 -12.64 14.88 1.20
N GLY A 236 -12.24 13.61 1.11
CA GLY A 236 -10.86 13.19 1.32
C GLY A 236 -10.50 13.07 2.81
N ALA A 237 -9.23 13.26 3.16
CA ALA A 237 -8.74 13.13 4.53
C ALA A 237 -9.46 14.09 5.50
N ASP A 238 -9.79 13.59 6.71
CA ASP A 238 -10.37 14.39 7.79
C ASP A 238 -9.33 15.38 8.31
N VAL A 239 -9.53 16.66 7.99
CA VAL A 239 -8.61 17.75 8.36
C VAL A 239 -8.55 17.98 9.86
N GLY A 240 -9.62 17.69 10.59
CA GLY A 240 -9.65 17.79 12.06
C GLY A 240 -8.72 16.77 12.71
N GLN A 241 -8.80 15.50 12.25
CA GLN A 241 -7.88 14.44 12.69
C GLN A 241 -6.45 14.74 12.24
N LEU A 242 -6.25 15.23 11.01
CA LEU A 242 -4.92 15.63 10.52
C LEU A 242 -4.30 16.70 11.42
N ARG A 243 -5.03 17.75 11.77
CA ARG A 243 -4.56 18.78 12.71
C ARG A 243 -4.22 18.21 14.09
N ALA A 244 -5.02 17.27 14.58
CA ALA A 244 -4.72 16.57 15.83
C ALA A 244 -3.43 15.74 15.73
N ALA A 245 -3.22 15.06 14.61
CA ALA A 245 -2.02 14.28 14.35
C ALA A 245 -0.77 15.16 14.21
N LEU A 246 -0.86 16.31 13.55
CA LEU A 246 0.23 17.28 13.40
C LEU A 246 0.75 17.82 14.74
N ARG A 247 -0.12 17.94 15.77
CA ARG A 247 0.34 18.31 17.12
C ARG A 247 1.32 17.31 17.74
N ARG A 248 1.34 16.06 17.24
CA ARG A 248 2.32 15.04 17.66
C ARG A 248 3.67 15.19 16.96
N ARG A 249 3.84 16.20 16.10
CA ARG A 249 5.05 16.52 15.35
C ARG A 249 5.57 15.31 14.54
N PRO A 250 4.75 14.76 13.63
CA PRO A 250 5.21 13.68 12.78
C PRO A 250 6.39 14.14 11.92
N ALA A 251 7.32 13.24 11.62
CA ALA A 251 8.44 13.51 10.74
C ALA A 251 7.97 13.69 9.28
N LEU A 252 6.88 12.99 8.90
CA LEU A 252 6.35 12.99 7.56
C LEU A 252 4.81 12.90 7.58
N VAL A 253 4.19 13.57 6.62
CA VAL A 253 2.78 13.37 6.22
C VAL A 253 2.77 12.88 4.79
N TYR A 254 1.91 11.93 4.47
CA TYR A 254 1.66 11.46 3.09
C TYR A 254 0.18 11.58 2.79
N LEU A 255 -0.18 12.35 1.75
CA LEU A 255 -1.57 12.57 1.31
C LEU A 255 -1.70 12.43 -0.20
N GLN A 256 -2.87 11.92 -0.62
CA GLN A 256 -3.31 11.81 -2.01
C GLN A 256 -4.54 12.71 -2.23
N PRO A 257 -4.38 14.03 -2.41
CA PRO A 257 -5.49 14.97 -2.40
C PRO A 257 -6.37 14.92 -3.65
N SER A 258 -5.96 14.21 -4.70
CA SER A 258 -6.67 14.11 -5.98
C SER A 258 -6.73 12.67 -6.45
N GLY A 259 -7.96 12.14 -6.66
CA GLY A 259 -8.16 10.77 -7.10
C GLY A 259 -7.62 9.73 -6.13
N HIS A 260 -7.85 9.92 -4.84
CA HIS A 260 -7.29 9.13 -3.73
C HIS A 260 -7.41 7.61 -3.95
N ASN A 261 -6.32 6.88 -3.80
CA ASN A 261 -6.31 5.42 -3.86
C ASN A 261 -6.40 4.82 -2.43
N PRO A 262 -7.48 4.06 -2.06
CA PRO A 262 -8.39 3.37 -3.00
C PRO A 262 -9.75 4.03 -3.25
N THR A 263 -10.09 5.15 -2.61
CA THR A 263 -11.48 5.62 -2.51
C THR A 263 -11.97 6.45 -3.70
N GLY A 264 -11.09 6.90 -4.59
CA GLY A 264 -11.42 7.79 -5.70
C GLY A 264 -11.87 9.19 -5.28
N ARG A 265 -11.64 9.60 -4.03
CA ARG A 265 -12.03 10.92 -3.51
C ARG A 265 -11.04 12.00 -3.92
N THR A 266 -11.56 13.22 -4.05
CA THR A 266 -10.78 14.42 -4.29
C THR A 266 -11.08 15.45 -3.20
N MET A 267 -10.02 15.99 -2.61
CA MET A 267 -10.12 16.97 -1.54
C MET A 267 -10.56 18.32 -2.12
N PRO A 268 -11.66 18.93 -1.62
CA PRO A 268 -12.16 20.21 -2.13
C PRO A 268 -11.25 21.38 -1.73
N PRO A 269 -11.36 22.56 -2.40
CA PRO A 269 -10.50 23.71 -2.17
C PRO A 269 -10.41 24.17 -0.70
N ALA A 270 -11.54 24.18 -0.01
CA ALA A 270 -11.57 24.59 1.41
C ALA A 270 -10.75 23.65 2.30
N ALA A 271 -10.84 22.34 2.09
CA ALA A 271 -10.06 21.35 2.84
C ALA A 271 -8.56 21.49 2.53
N ARG A 272 -8.17 21.72 1.25
CA ARG A 272 -6.79 21.99 0.86
C ARG A 272 -6.20 23.20 1.57
N THR A 273 -6.96 24.32 1.63
CA THR A 273 -6.57 25.51 2.38
C THR A 273 -6.32 25.19 3.85
N MET A 274 -7.23 24.45 4.49
CA MET A 274 -7.08 24.06 5.89
C MET A 274 -5.87 23.14 6.14
N VAL A 275 -5.52 22.29 5.20
CA VAL A 275 -4.29 21.44 5.26
C VAL A 275 -3.06 22.32 5.19
N VAL A 276 -2.99 23.24 4.23
CA VAL A 276 -1.85 24.16 4.06
C VAL A 276 -1.67 25.03 5.30
N ASP A 277 -2.75 25.57 5.85
CA ASP A 277 -2.71 26.38 7.09
C ASP A 277 -2.18 25.56 8.27
N ALA A 278 -2.64 24.31 8.42
CA ALA A 278 -2.17 23.44 9.49
C ALA A 278 -0.67 23.07 9.34
N LEU A 279 -0.19 22.88 8.12
CA LEU A 279 1.23 22.63 7.84
C LEU A 279 2.10 23.87 8.08
N ALA A 280 1.57 25.08 7.91
CA ALA A 280 2.32 26.31 8.18
C ALA A 280 2.70 26.45 9.66
N GLU A 281 1.92 25.86 10.57
CA GLU A 281 2.11 25.92 12.03
C GLU A 281 3.16 24.92 12.57
N VAL A 282 3.63 23.95 11.77
CA VAL A 282 4.51 22.87 12.21
C VAL A 282 5.69 22.70 11.27
N ASP A 283 6.78 22.10 11.76
CA ASP A 283 7.96 21.76 10.95
C ASP A 283 7.90 20.29 10.48
N THR A 284 6.84 19.97 9.74
CA THR A 284 6.59 18.64 9.20
C THR A 284 6.67 18.68 7.68
N VAL A 285 7.29 17.67 7.07
CA VAL A 285 7.32 17.52 5.62
C VAL A 285 6.07 16.79 5.15
N LEU A 286 5.48 17.27 4.06
CA LEU A 286 4.37 16.62 3.37
C LEU A 286 4.85 16.04 2.04
N ILE A 287 4.54 14.77 1.77
CA ILE A 287 4.48 14.22 0.42
C ILE A 287 3.06 14.42 -0.09
N GLU A 288 2.93 15.24 -1.12
CA GLU A 288 1.72 15.37 -1.91
C GLU A 288 1.82 14.44 -3.11
N ASP A 289 1.08 13.33 -3.10
CA ASP A 289 1.09 12.37 -4.22
C ASP A 289 0.01 12.72 -5.24
N LEU A 290 0.44 13.12 -6.42
CA LEU A 290 -0.39 13.49 -7.56
C LEU A 290 -0.47 12.39 -8.64
N THR A 291 -0.05 11.16 -8.33
CA THR A 291 -0.02 10.05 -9.31
C THR A 291 -1.38 9.78 -9.98
N MET A 292 -2.48 10.12 -9.29
CA MET A 292 -3.86 9.94 -9.78
C MET A 292 -4.53 11.26 -10.18
N ALA A 293 -3.85 12.40 -10.08
CA ALA A 293 -4.47 13.71 -10.28
C ALA A 293 -5.04 13.90 -11.69
N ASP A 294 -4.45 13.25 -12.70
CA ASP A 294 -4.94 13.31 -14.10
C ASP A 294 -6.16 12.41 -14.35
N MET A 295 -6.49 11.48 -13.44
CA MET A 295 -7.56 10.48 -13.61
C MET A 295 -8.85 10.94 -12.91
N TRP A 296 -9.30 12.15 -13.19
CA TRP A 296 -10.55 12.69 -12.68
C TRP A 296 -11.73 12.41 -13.62
N PHE A 297 -12.95 12.45 -13.07
CA PHE A 297 -14.23 12.36 -13.78
C PHE A 297 -14.92 13.74 -13.71
N ASP A 298 -15.97 13.97 -14.46
CA ASP A 298 -16.76 15.20 -14.50
C ASP A 298 -15.93 16.51 -14.53
N GLU A 299 -15.26 16.84 -13.42
CA GLU A 299 -14.54 18.11 -13.23
C GLU A 299 -13.08 17.88 -12.82
N PRO A 300 -12.15 18.73 -13.33
CA PRO A 300 -10.75 18.67 -12.92
C PRO A 300 -10.60 18.92 -11.41
N PRO A 301 -9.61 18.26 -10.75
CA PRO A 301 -9.37 18.50 -9.35
C PRO A 301 -8.95 19.94 -9.09
N PRO A 302 -9.19 20.47 -7.89
CA PRO A 302 -8.61 21.75 -7.50
C PRO A 302 -7.09 21.75 -7.64
N PRO A 303 -6.45 22.92 -7.80
CA PRO A 303 -5.00 23.02 -7.87
C PRO A 303 -4.31 22.30 -6.69
N PRO A 304 -3.12 21.70 -6.90
CA PRO A 304 -2.39 21.01 -5.85
C PRO A 304 -2.17 21.84 -4.59
N LEU A 305 -1.91 21.17 -3.45
CA LEU A 305 -1.54 21.85 -2.19
C LEU A 305 -0.31 22.73 -2.38
N SER A 306 0.65 22.27 -3.17
CA SER A 306 1.85 23.00 -3.54
C SER A 306 1.60 24.24 -4.40
N ALA A 307 0.43 24.36 -5.04
CA ALA A 307 0.01 25.56 -5.79
C ALA A 307 -0.62 26.64 -4.87
N HIS A 308 -0.93 26.31 -3.63
CA HIS A 308 -1.59 27.25 -2.75
C HIS A 308 -0.65 28.42 -2.39
N PRO A 309 -1.10 29.70 -2.44
CA PRO A 309 -0.22 30.86 -2.19
C PRO A 309 0.52 30.89 -0.84
N ARG A 310 -0.02 30.19 0.17
CA ARG A 310 0.57 30.06 1.50
C ARG A 310 1.29 28.73 1.71
N ALA A 311 1.48 27.94 0.66
CA ALA A 311 2.12 26.63 0.78
C ALA A 311 3.58 26.79 1.24
N PRO A 312 4.01 26.04 2.28
CA PRO A 312 5.42 26.02 2.69
C PRO A 312 6.23 25.14 1.70
N LEU A 313 6.63 25.74 0.57
CA LEU A 313 7.23 25.01 -0.57
C LEU A 313 8.54 24.30 -0.24
N ASP A 314 9.22 24.66 0.84
CA ASP A 314 10.39 23.97 1.37
C ASP A 314 10.03 22.66 2.09
N ARG A 315 8.76 22.48 2.46
CA ARG A 315 8.24 21.32 3.19
C ARG A 315 7.18 20.52 2.46
N ILE A 316 6.68 20.98 1.31
CA ILE A 316 5.81 20.19 0.44
C ILE A 316 6.63 19.61 -0.70
N LEU A 317 6.74 18.29 -0.74
CA LEU A 317 7.36 17.54 -1.81
C LEU A 317 6.26 16.90 -2.65
N THR A 318 6.10 17.38 -3.88
CA THR A 318 5.12 16.82 -4.80
C THR A 318 5.72 15.62 -5.51
N VAL A 319 5.03 14.49 -5.46
CA VAL A 319 5.39 13.25 -6.16
C VAL A 319 4.38 13.01 -7.28
N GLY A 320 4.88 12.69 -8.46
CA GLY A 320 4.03 12.32 -9.59
C GLY A 320 4.61 11.17 -10.40
N SER A 321 3.81 10.65 -11.31
CA SER A 321 4.21 9.53 -12.16
C SER A 321 3.41 9.49 -13.46
N LEU A 322 4.10 9.24 -14.55
CA LEU A 322 3.47 9.04 -15.87
C LEU A 322 2.92 7.61 -16.04
N SER A 323 3.05 6.76 -15.02
CA SER A 323 2.62 5.36 -15.10
C SER A 323 1.10 5.19 -15.22
N LYS A 324 0.32 6.13 -14.72
CA LYS A 324 -1.16 6.08 -14.77
C LYS A 324 -1.70 6.96 -15.89
N SER A 325 -1.14 8.14 -16.06
CA SER A 325 -1.53 9.06 -17.12
C SER A 325 -1.11 8.55 -18.52
N ILE A 326 0.10 7.99 -18.66
CA ILE A 326 0.59 7.50 -19.94
C ILE A 326 0.65 5.97 -19.96
N TRP A 327 1.67 5.36 -19.36
CA TRP A 327 1.87 3.91 -19.39
C TRP A 327 2.75 3.41 -18.24
N GLY A 328 2.34 2.34 -17.58
CA GLY A 328 3.08 1.76 -16.45
C GLY A 328 4.49 1.29 -16.81
N GLY A 329 4.69 0.80 -18.02
CA GLY A 329 6.00 0.34 -18.52
C GLY A 329 6.99 1.47 -18.82
N LEU A 330 6.54 2.73 -18.92
CA LEU A 330 7.41 3.88 -19.11
C LEU A 330 8.38 4.09 -17.95
N ARG A 331 7.98 3.70 -16.73
CA ARG A 331 8.82 3.78 -15.52
C ARG A 331 9.43 5.18 -15.31
N VAL A 332 8.64 6.23 -15.50
CA VAL A 332 9.01 7.62 -15.22
C VAL A 332 8.06 8.22 -14.20
N GLY A 333 8.64 8.76 -13.15
CA GLY A 333 8.00 9.60 -12.15
C GLY A 333 8.93 10.77 -11.80
N TYR A 334 8.51 11.57 -10.84
CA TYR A 334 9.30 12.72 -10.41
C TYR A 334 9.03 13.11 -8.97
N ILE A 335 9.98 13.86 -8.41
CA ILE A 335 9.82 14.63 -7.18
C ILE A 335 10.01 16.09 -7.53
N ARG A 336 9.08 16.95 -7.08
CA ARG A 336 9.23 18.40 -7.10
C ARG A 336 9.41 18.91 -5.68
N GLY A 337 10.33 19.81 -5.48
CA GLY A 337 10.61 20.45 -4.20
C GLY A 337 11.61 21.59 -4.32
N SER A 338 12.05 22.15 -3.20
CA SER A 338 13.09 23.21 -3.25
C SER A 338 14.39 22.69 -3.89
N ARG A 339 15.13 23.55 -4.58
CA ARG A 339 16.43 23.20 -5.23
C ARG A 339 17.39 22.50 -4.26
N THR A 340 17.43 22.94 -2.99
CA THR A 340 18.28 22.34 -1.97
C THR A 340 17.86 20.92 -1.64
N THR A 341 16.56 20.66 -1.51
CA THR A 341 16.01 19.32 -1.23
C THR A 341 16.22 18.40 -2.44
N ILE A 342 15.97 18.89 -3.65
CA ILE A 342 16.19 18.14 -4.88
C ILE A 342 17.66 17.73 -5.04
N ALA A 343 18.62 18.63 -4.74
CA ALA A 343 20.03 18.30 -4.78
C ALA A 343 20.42 17.21 -3.77
N ARG A 344 19.82 17.18 -2.58
CA ARG A 344 20.03 16.11 -1.59
C ARG A 344 19.45 14.78 -2.05
N LEU A 345 18.22 14.80 -2.59
CA LEU A 345 17.55 13.62 -3.14
C LEU A 345 18.31 13.04 -4.35
N ALA A 346 18.85 13.90 -5.23
CA ALA A 346 19.66 13.46 -6.36
C ALA A 346 20.92 12.72 -5.91
N ARG A 347 21.59 13.19 -4.85
CA ARG A 347 22.76 12.49 -4.27
C ARG A 347 22.38 11.14 -3.68
N LEU A 348 21.25 11.08 -2.95
CA LEU A 348 20.74 9.85 -2.39
C LEU A 348 20.36 8.86 -3.51
N LYS A 349 19.65 9.33 -4.55
CA LYS A 349 19.29 8.53 -5.72
C LYS A 349 20.53 7.98 -6.43
N ALA A 350 21.58 8.78 -6.60
CA ALA A 350 22.81 8.36 -7.23
C ALA A 350 23.48 7.16 -6.52
N SER A 351 23.32 7.03 -5.20
CA SER A 351 23.83 5.88 -4.46
C SER A 351 23.00 4.61 -4.63
N THR A 352 21.77 4.70 -5.18
CA THR A 352 20.87 3.56 -5.36
C THR A 352 20.83 3.07 -6.80
N ASP A 353 20.75 3.95 -7.80
CA ASP A 353 20.57 3.57 -9.20
C ASP A 353 21.49 4.33 -10.18
N LEU A 354 22.37 5.18 -9.68
CA LEU A 354 23.25 6.08 -10.43
C LEU A 354 22.50 7.00 -11.42
N SER A 355 21.62 6.44 -12.25
CA SER A 355 20.80 7.15 -13.24
C SER A 355 19.64 6.28 -13.68
N SER A 356 18.43 6.84 -13.71
CA SER A 356 17.28 6.18 -14.36
C SER A 356 17.53 6.07 -15.87
N SER A 357 16.87 5.11 -16.54
CA SER A 357 16.97 4.87 -17.98
C SER A 357 16.79 6.15 -18.81
N LEU A 358 17.80 6.55 -19.56
CA LEU A 358 17.73 7.71 -20.44
C LEU A 358 16.77 7.51 -21.62
N LEU A 359 16.62 6.25 -22.08
CA LEU A 359 15.67 5.91 -23.14
C LEU A 359 14.24 6.19 -22.71
N ASN A 360 13.88 5.76 -21.50
CA ASN A 360 12.55 5.98 -20.94
C ASN A 360 12.30 7.47 -20.70
N GLN A 361 13.33 8.21 -20.28
CA GLN A 361 13.26 9.64 -20.08
C GLN A 361 13.06 10.40 -21.40
N ALA A 362 13.79 10.05 -22.47
CA ALA A 362 13.63 10.66 -23.79
C ALA A 362 12.23 10.37 -24.36
N LEU A 363 11.77 9.11 -24.28
CA LEU A 363 10.42 8.78 -24.70
C LEU A 363 9.35 9.56 -23.89
N ALA A 364 9.56 9.74 -22.58
CA ALA A 364 8.66 10.52 -21.75
C ALA A 364 8.55 11.98 -22.18
N VAL A 365 9.64 12.61 -22.62
CA VAL A 365 9.63 13.97 -23.17
C VAL A 365 8.66 14.05 -24.34
N ARG A 366 8.76 13.12 -25.29
CA ARG A 366 7.91 13.11 -26.49
C ARG A 366 6.43 12.83 -26.16
N LEU A 367 6.18 11.98 -25.19
CA LEU A 367 4.82 11.64 -24.75
C LEU A 367 4.16 12.77 -23.93
N LEU A 368 4.94 13.59 -23.24
CA LEU A 368 4.42 14.77 -22.52
C LEU A 368 3.84 15.81 -23.48
N ASP A 369 4.33 15.93 -24.72
CA ASP A 369 3.76 16.81 -25.74
C ASP A 369 2.33 16.37 -26.15
N HIS A 370 1.98 15.09 -25.96
CA HIS A 370 0.67 14.50 -26.25
C HIS A 370 -0.12 14.14 -24.98
N HIS A 371 0.32 14.60 -23.79
CA HIS A 371 -0.21 14.18 -22.50
C HIS A 371 -1.72 14.39 -22.40
N ASP A 372 -2.23 15.55 -22.75
CA ASP A 372 -3.64 15.90 -22.58
C ASP A 372 -4.56 15.03 -23.44
N ASP A 373 -4.17 14.73 -24.69
CA ASP A 373 -4.93 13.86 -25.58
C ASP A 373 -4.96 12.40 -25.06
N ILE A 374 -3.81 11.89 -24.61
CA ILE A 374 -3.69 10.55 -24.04
C ILE A 374 -4.58 10.42 -22.79
N VAL A 375 -4.51 11.41 -21.91
CA VAL A 375 -5.26 11.42 -20.65
C VAL A 375 -6.76 11.61 -20.91
N ALA A 376 -7.17 12.44 -21.85
CA ALA A 376 -8.58 12.64 -22.19
C ALA A 376 -9.23 11.34 -22.66
N GLY A 377 -8.57 10.58 -23.54
CA GLY A 377 -9.06 9.25 -23.95
C GLY A 377 -9.18 8.27 -22.80
N LYS A 378 -8.22 8.25 -21.88
CA LYS A 378 -8.27 7.37 -20.71
C LYS A 378 -9.37 7.75 -19.72
N ARG A 379 -9.57 9.04 -19.44
CA ARG A 379 -10.66 9.52 -18.57
C ARG A 379 -12.02 9.07 -19.05
N ALA A 380 -12.30 9.26 -20.35
CA ALA A 380 -13.58 8.83 -20.93
C ALA A 380 -13.84 7.33 -20.75
N HIS A 381 -12.81 6.50 -20.94
CA HIS A 381 -12.93 5.06 -20.71
C HIS A 381 -13.14 4.72 -19.22
N LEU A 382 -12.41 5.38 -18.29
CA LEU A 382 -12.55 5.12 -16.85
C LEU A 382 -13.93 5.49 -16.33
N GLU A 383 -14.43 6.66 -16.73
CA GLU A 383 -15.73 7.14 -16.31
C GLU A 383 -16.84 6.20 -16.79
N ALA A 384 -16.84 5.82 -18.08
CA ALA A 384 -17.80 4.87 -18.64
C ALA A 384 -17.73 3.50 -17.94
N ARG A 385 -16.52 3.00 -17.64
CA ARG A 385 -16.34 1.72 -16.93
C ARG A 385 -16.72 1.80 -15.46
N ALA A 386 -16.53 2.94 -14.81
CA ALA A 386 -16.97 3.15 -13.43
C ALA A 386 -18.51 3.17 -13.34
N ALA A 387 -19.19 3.81 -14.30
CA ALA A 387 -20.63 3.80 -14.39
C ALA A 387 -21.15 2.38 -14.65
N LEU A 388 -20.63 1.69 -15.67
CA LEU A 388 -21.00 0.29 -15.97
C LEU A 388 -20.82 -0.62 -14.74
N LEU A 389 -19.70 -0.53 -14.06
CA LEU A 389 -19.45 -1.33 -12.85
C LEU A 389 -20.46 -1.01 -11.75
N GLY A 390 -20.82 0.25 -11.57
CA GLY A 390 -21.86 0.67 -10.62
C GLY A 390 -23.23 0.05 -10.93
N ASP A 391 -23.63 0.05 -12.20
CA ASP A 391 -24.88 -0.56 -12.66
C ASP A 391 -24.90 -2.07 -12.43
N LEU A 392 -23.82 -2.77 -12.82
CA LEU A 392 -23.65 -4.21 -12.62
C LEU A 392 -23.70 -4.61 -11.13
N LEU A 393 -23.02 -3.85 -10.26
CA LEU A 393 -23.04 -4.09 -8.83
C LEU A 393 -24.45 -3.88 -8.24
N THR A 394 -25.17 -2.86 -8.69
CA THR A 394 -26.54 -2.59 -8.25
C THR A 394 -27.48 -3.74 -8.64
N GLU A 395 -27.29 -4.32 -9.82
CA GLU A 395 -28.11 -5.42 -10.32
C GLU A 395 -27.78 -6.76 -9.63
N HIS A 396 -26.50 -7.10 -9.50
CA HIS A 396 -26.09 -8.44 -9.10
C HIS A 396 -25.69 -8.57 -7.62
N LEU A 397 -25.33 -7.46 -6.94
CA LEU A 397 -24.85 -7.40 -5.56
C LEU A 397 -25.47 -6.21 -4.81
N PRO A 398 -26.81 -6.11 -4.73
CA PRO A 398 -27.51 -4.92 -4.23
C PRO A 398 -27.25 -4.60 -2.75
N GLU A 399 -26.73 -5.53 -1.96
CA GLU A 399 -26.32 -5.29 -0.58
C GLU A 399 -24.95 -4.62 -0.45
N TRP A 400 -24.14 -4.59 -1.53
CA TRP A 400 -22.88 -3.88 -1.54
C TRP A 400 -23.09 -2.38 -1.72
N ASN A 401 -22.32 -1.57 -1.00
CA ASN A 401 -22.46 -0.12 -1.03
C ASN A 401 -21.14 0.56 -1.39
N TRP A 402 -21.19 1.66 -2.11
CA TRP A 402 -20.05 2.48 -2.43
C TRP A 402 -20.47 3.93 -2.65
N LEU A 403 -19.52 4.82 -2.52
CA LEU A 403 -19.70 6.20 -2.96
C LEU A 403 -19.14 6.31 -4.40
N PRO A 404 -19.88 6.91 -5.36
CA PRO A 404 -19.38 7.14 -6.71
C PRO A 404 -18.02 7.84 -6.66
N PRO A 405 -16.96 7.33 -7.32
CA PRO A 405 -15.65 7.96 -7.31
C PRO A 405 -15.68 9.28 -8.10
N GLN A 406 -14.86 10.24 -7.69
CA GLN A 406 -14.64 11.49 -8.41
C GLN A 406 -13.45 11.37 -9.38
N GLY A 407 -12.81 10.21 -9.39
CA GLY A 407 -11.65 9.89 -10.20
C GLY A 407 -10.94 8.63 -9.71
N GLY A 408 -9.70 8.44 -10.15
CA GLY A 408 -8.92 7.27 -9.78
C GLY A 408 -9.19 6.05 -10.66
N LEU A 409 -8.76 4.88 -10.21
CA LEU A 409 -8.75 3.64 -11.02
C LEU A 409 -9.61 2.52 -10.42
N SER A 410 -10.38 2.79 -9.36
CA SER A 410 -11.13 1.76 -8.65
C SER A 410 -12.33 2.32 -7.90
N LEU A 411 -13.33 1.45 -7.66
CA LEU A 411 -14.37 1.65 -6.66
C LEU A 411 -13.89 1.09 -5.32
N TRP A 412 -14.25 1.77 -4.22
CA TRP A 412 -14.05 1.32 -2.86
C TRP A 412 -15.40 0.90 -2.26
N ILE A 413 -15.61 -0.40 -2.24
CA ILE A 413 -16.91 -1.02 -1.99
C ILE A 413 -17.00 -1.48 -0.54
N ASP A 414 -18.11 -1.22 0.12
CA ASP A 414 -18.50 -1.78 1.41
C ASP A 414 -19.33 -3.04 1.17
N LEU A 415 -18.86 -4.16 1.66
CA LEU A 415 -19.54 -5.46 1.52
C LEU A 415 -20.77 -5.58 2.43
N GLY A 416 -20.94 -4.66 3.40
CA GLY A 416 -22.02 -4.69 4.39
C GLY A 416 -21.78 -5.69 5.53
N TRP A 417 -21.23 -6.86 5.24
CA TRP A 417 -20.84 -7.91 6.20
C TRP A 417 -19.65 -8.73 5.65
N GLY A 418 -19.10 -9.62 6.47
CA GLY A 418 -17.94 -10.42 6.08
C GLY A 418 -16.68 -9.60 5.83
N THR A 419 -15.67 -10.23 5.26
CA THR A 419 -14.40 -9.56 4.93
C THR A 419 -13.90 -9.92 3.54
N SER A 420 -13.16 -9.02 2.90
CA SER A 420 -12.54 -9.30 1.60
C SER A 420 -11.51 -10.44 1.67
N ALA A 421 -10.88 -10.65 2.81
CA ALA A 421 -9.96 -11.76 3.05
C ALA A 421 -10.68 -13.11 3.04
N GLU A 422 -11.83 -13.21 3.69
CA GLU A 422 -12.67 -14.42 3.70
C GLU A 422 -13.36 -14.65 2.35
N LEU A 423 -13.79 -13.59 1.66
CA LEU A 423 -14.35 -13.68 0.30
C LEU A 423 -13.30 -14.17 -0.71
N GLY A 424 -12.02 -13.84 -0.53
CA GLY A 424 -10.95 -14.16 -1.48
C GLY A 424 -10.89 -15.62 -1.94
N PRO A 425 -10.88 -16.62 -1.03
CA PRO A 425 -10.91 -18.05 -1.40
C PRO A 425 -12.18 -18.46 -2.15
N HIS A 426 -13.35 -17.85 -1.88
CA HIS A 426 -14.58 -18.10 -2.63
C HIS A 426 -14.48 -17.50 -4.03
N ALA A 427 -14.08 -16.25 -4.17
CA ALA A 427 -13.83 -15.59 -5.44
C ALA A 427 -12.86 -16.39 -6.32
N ALA A 428 -11.77 -16.91 -5.73
CA ALA A 428 -10.79 -17.72 -6.45
C ALA A 428 -11.38 -19.02 -7.03
N ARG A 429 -12.30 -19.69 -6.30
CA ARG A 429 -13.02 -20.87 -6.83
C ARG A 429 -13.90 -20.54 -8.01
N HIS A 430 -14.45 -19.33 -8.05
CA HIS A 430 -15.24 -18.81 -9.16
C HIS A 430 -14.39 -18.12 -10.24
N GLY A 431 -13.06 -18.23 -10.17
CA GLY A 431 -12.16 -17.72 -11.20
C GLY A 431 -11.92 -16.21 -11.13
N VAL A 432 -12.02 -15.59 -9.95
CA VAL A 432 -11.69 -14.18 -9.71
C VAL A 432 -10.68 -14.07 -8.59
N SER A 433 -9.62 -13.30 -8.81
CA SER A 433 -8.60 -13.00 -7.79
C SER A 433 -8.78 -11.58 -7.29
N ILE A 434 -9.02 -11.41 -5.99
CA ILE A 434 -9.20 -10.11 -5.32
C ILE A 434 -8.09 -9.87 -4.30
N ALA A 435 -7.83 -8.61 -3.98
CA ALA A 435 -6.91 -8.23 -2.91
C ALA A 435 -7.66 -8.01 -1.59
N PRO A 436 -7.13 -8.48 -0.44
CA PRO A 436 -7.66 -8.10 0.85
C PRO A 436 -7.57 -6.58 1.04
N SER A 437 -8.61 -5.97 1.62
CA SER A 437 -8.60 -4.52 1.90
C SER A 437 -7.56 -4.11 2.96
N ALA A 438 -7.13 -5.05 3.79
CA ALA A 438 -6.12 -4.86 4.83
C ALA A 438 -4.81 -4.27 4.29
N VAL A 439 -4.42 -4.58 3.04
CA VAL A 439 -3.21 -3.98 2.41
C VAL A 439 -3.27 -2.45 2.30
N HIS A 440 -4.48 -1.88 2.26
CA HIS A 440 -4.70 -0.43 2.18
C HIS A 440 -4.91 0.23 3.54
N ASP A 441 -5.08 -0.53 4.62
CA ASP A 441 -5.66 -0.05 5.88
C ASP A 441 -4.62 0.06 6.99
N VAL A 442 -4.34 1.29 7.42
CA VAL A 442 -3.41 1.58 8.52
C VAL A 442 -4.03 1.28 9.88
N ASN A 443 -5.34 1.51 10.02
CA ASN A 443 -6.05 1.45 11.30
C ASN A 443 -6.73 0.08 11.55
N GLY A 444 -6.72 -0.84 10.59
CA GLY A 444 -7.36 -2.17 10.67
C GLY A 444 -8.90 -2.14 10.69
N ARG A 445 -9.52 -1.06 10.19
CA ARG A 445 -10.98 -0.84 10.26
C ARG A 445 -11.73 -1.10 8.97
N SER A 446 -11.02 -1.37 7.87
CA SER A 446 -11.62 -1.50 6.52
C SER A 446 -11.72 -2.95 6.06
N ARG A 447 -11.73 -3.95 6.96
CA ARG A 447 -11.72 -5.38 6.60
C ARG A 447 -12.94 -5.81 5.76
N HIS A 448 -14.08 -5.14 5.94
CA HIS A 448 -15.32 -5.34 5.19
C HIS A 448 -15.36 -4.57 3.86
N ARG A 449 -14.24 -4.02 3.44
CA ARG A 449 -14.13 -3.28 2.18
C ARG A 449 -13.46 -4.12 1.09
N LEU A 450 -13.74 -3.74 -0.17
CA LEU A 450 -13.11 -4.31 -1.35
C LEU A 450 -12.73 -3.20 -2.32
N ARG A 451 -11.49 -3.22 -2.82
CA ARG A 451 -11.08 -2.38 -3.93
C ARG A 451 -11.35 -3.11 -5.24
N PHE A 452 -12.25 -2.58 -6.07
CA PHE A 452 -12.57 -3.11 -7.39
C PHE A 452 -12.00 -2.20 -8.49
N PRO A 453 -11.03 -2.65 -9.31
CA PRO A 453 -10.44 -1.83 -10.37
C PRO A 453 -11.42 -1.63 -11.53
N VAL A 454 -11.56 -0.39 -12.01
CA VAL A 454 -12.36 -0.04 -13.19
C VAL A 454 -11.55 -0.09 -14.49
N THR A 455 -10.29 -0.50 -14.43
CA THR A 455 -9.36 -0.51 -15.57
C THR A 455 -9.49 -1.75 -16.47
N ARG A 456 -10.45 -2.62 -16.23
CA ARG A 456 -10.71 -3.81 -17.05
C ARG A 456 -11.65 -3.46 -18.20
N TYR A 457 -11.60 -4.25 -19.28
CA TYR A 457 -12.55 -4.12 -20.40
C TYR A 457 -13.97 -4.38 -19.94
N PRO A 458 -15.01 -3.79 -20.59
CA PRO A 458 -16.40 -3.96 -20.19
C PRO A 458 -16.85 -5.41 -20.02
N ASP A 459 -16.54 -6.27 -20.98
CA ASP A 459 -16.86 -7.71 -20.95
C ASP A 459 -16.17 -8.45 -19.78
N VAL A 460 -14.98 -8.00 -19.38
CA VAL A 460 -14.26 -8.55 -18.22
C VAL A 460 -14.90 -8.06 -16.91
N LEU A 461 -15.41 -6.82 -16.85
CA LEU A 461 -16.13 -6.30 -15.70
C LEU A 461 -17.44 -7.06 -15.49
N GLU A 462 -18.22 -7.29 -16.56
CA GLU A 462 -19.43 -8.09 -16.53
C GLU A 462 -19.18 -9.49 -15.96
N GLN A 463 -18.24 -10.23 -16.56
CA GLN A 463 -17.85 -11.56 -16.08
C GLN A 463 -17.35 -11.56 -14.63
N ALA A 464 -16.59 -10.52 -14.23
CA ALA A 464 -16.07 -10.43 -12.88
C ALA A 464 -17.19 -10.27 -11.84
N VAL A 465 -18.17 -9.41 -12.13
CA VAL A 465 -19.32 -9.18 -11.24
C VAL A 465 -20.21 -10.42 -11.14
N GLU A 466 -20.54 -11.08 -12.25
CA GLU A 466 -21.31 -12.33 -12.25
C GLU A 466 -20.63 -13.41 -11.39
N ARG A 467 -19.33 -13.62 -11.57
CA ARG A 467 -18.55 -14.60 -10.80
C ARG A 467 -18.45 -14.23 -9.32
N LEU A 468 -18.30 -12.94 -8.99
CA LEU A 468 -18.28 -12.47 -7.62
C LEU A 468 -19.65 -12.60 -6.94
N ALA A 469 -20.76 -12.39 -7.66
CA ALA A 469 -22.09 -12.61 -7.14
C ALA A 469 -22.31 -14.09 -6.76
N ALA A 470 -21.87 -15.01 -7.61
CA ALA A 470 -21.90 -16.45 -7.30
C ALA A 470 -21.03 -16.79 -6.08
N ALA A 471 -19.83 -16.24 -6.01
CA ALA A 471 -18.91 -16.43 -4.87
C ALA A 471 -19.47 -15.86 -3.56
N TRP A 472 -20.13 -14.70 -3.63
CA TRP A 472 -20.78 -14.05 -2.49
C TRP A 472 -21.95 -14.87 -1.95
N GLY A 473 -22.80 -15.41 -2.83
CA GLY A 473 -23.90 -16.32 -2.47
C GLY A 473 -23.38 -17.61 -1.80
N GLU A 474 -22.26 -18.18 -2.28
CA GLU A 474 -21.62 -19.34 -1.64
C GLU A 474 -21.07 -18.98 -0.24
N TYR A 475 -20.42 -17.83 -0.11
CA TYR A 475 -19.87 -17.34 1.15
C TYR A 475 -21.00 -17.14 2.19
N GLY A 476 -22.09 -16.47 1.84
CA GLY A 476 -23.24 -16.25 2.72
C GLY A 476 -23.92 -17.53 3.16
N SER A 477 -24.09 -18.51 2.27
CA SER A 477 -24.75 -19.78 2.59
C SER A 477 -23.96 -20.66 3.59
N ARG A 478 -22.64 -20.50 3.66
CA ARG A 478 -21.79 -21.21 4.63
C ARG A 478 -21.78 -20.55 5.99
N THR A 479 -21.83 -19.22 6.04
CA THR A 479 -21.86 -18.45 7.31
C THR A 479 -23.15 -18.75 8.08
N VAL A 480 -24.31 -18.79 7.39
CA VAL A 480 -25.60 -19.16 8.00
C VAL A 480 -25.61 -20.60 8.54
N ARG A 481 -24.91 -21.54 7.90
CA ARG A 481 -24.84 -22.94 8.39
C ARG A 481 -23.97 -23.08 9.63
N HIS A 482 -22.96 -22.24 9.84
CA HIS A 482 -22.13 -22.27 11.04
C HIS A 482 -22.85 -21.71 12.26
N ASP A 483 -23.65 -20.64 12.10
CA ASP A 483 -24.45 -20.07 13.20
C ASP A 483 -25.57 -21.02 13.69
N HIS A 484 -26.09 -21.90 12.83
CA HIS A 484 -27.07 -22.92 13.22
C HIS A 484 -26.48 -24.19 13.83
N GLN A 485 -25.16 -24.40 13.78
CA GLN A 485 -24.49 -25.53 14.42
C GLN A 485 -23.95 -25.23 15.84
N VAL A 486 -24.05 -23.98 16.29
CA VAL A 486 -23.61 -23.57 17.65
C VAL A 486 -24.76 -23.54 18.67
N VAL A 487 -25.98 -23.88 18.24
CA VAL A 487 -27.15 -23.98 19.13
C VAL A 487 -27.68 -25.43 19.11
N ILE A 488 -26.96 -26.33 19.75
CA ILE A 488 -27.53 -27.55 20.36
C ILE A 488 -26.62 -27.94 21.57
#